data_8c582e60648867f66a437894e1d3cb93
#
_entry.id   8c582e60648867f66a437894e1d3cb93
#
_cell.length_a   1.000
_cell.length_b   1.000
_cell.length_c   1.000
_cell.angle_alpha   90.00
_cell.angle_beta   90.00
_cell.angle_gamma   90.00
#
_symmetry.space_group_name_H-M   'P 1'
#
loop_
_entity.id
_entity.type
_entity.pdbx_description
1 polymer ?
#
loop_
_entity_poly.entity_id
_entity_poly.type
_entity_poly.pdbx_seq_one_letter_code
_entity_poly.pdbx_strand_id
1 'polypeptide(L)'
;METRVAVMSIIVENGEMVETLNGILHQYGEYIIGRMGIPYRKRGVNIITVALDAPQNTISTLSGKIGALKGISVKTAYSSVISTD
;
A
#
# COMPACT_ATOMS: atom_id res chain seq x y z
N MET A 1 4.46 2.51 -21.52
CA MET A 1 3.47 1.99 -20.56
C MET A 1 2.90 3.12 -19.73
N GLU A 2 1.58 3.13 -19.59
CA GLU A 2 0.92 4.12 -18.75
C GLU A 2 1.13 3.81 -17.28
N THR A 3 1.54 4.80 -16.52
CA THR A 3 1.64 4.69 -15.08
C THR A 3 0.90 5.84 -14.41
N ARG A 4 0.57 5.64 -13.17
CA ARG A 4 -0.16 6.59 -12.35
C ARG A 4 0.42 6.61 -10.96
N VAL A 5 0.53 7.81 -10.40
CA VAL A 5 0.91 7.96 -9.01
C VAL A 5 -0.30 7.69 -8.12
N ALA A 6 -0.11 6.93 -7.08
CA ALA A 6 -1.16 6.63 -6.11
C ALA A 6 -0.59 6.59 -4.71
N VAL A 7 -1.46 6.79 -3.73
CA VAL A 7 -1.11 6.69 -2.32
C VAL A 7 -2.07 5.68 -1.68
N MET A 8 -1.51 4.65 -1.08
CA MET A 8 -2.28 3.68 -0.31
C MET A 8 -2.21 4.03 1.16
N SER A 9 -3.37 4.13 1.79
CA SER A 9 -3.48 4.29 3.22
C SER A 9 -3.88 2.96 3.82
N ILE A 10 -3.04 2.40 4.68
CA ILE A 10 -3.19 1.05 5.21
C ILE A 10 -3.28 1.14 6.73
N ILE A 11 -4.30 0.51 7.31
CA ILE A 11 -4.42 0.41 8.76
C ILE A 11 -4.36 -1.07 9.12
N VAL A 12 -3.41 -1.41 9.98
CA VAL A 12 -3.19 -2.78 10.43
C VAL A 12 -3.67 -2.90 11.85
N GLU A 13 -4.78 -3.62 12.03
CA GLU A 13 -5.37 -3.86 13.36
C GLU A 13 -4.91 -5.21 13.94
N ASN A 14 -4.27 -6.04 13.13
CA ASN A 14 -3.75 -7.34 13.54
C ASN A 14 -2.23 -7.34 13.34
N GLY A 15 -1.48 -7.15 14.43
CA GLY A 15 -0.03 -7.07 14.38
C GLY A 15 0.66 -8.30 13.82
N GLU A 16 -0.01 -9.45 13.88
CA GLU A 16 0.55 -10.69 13.32
C GLU A 16 0.71 -10.61 11.81
N MET A 17 -0.03 -9.72 11.14
CA MET A 17 0.00 -9.59 9.69
C MET A 17 1.04 -8.61 9.18
N VAL A 18 1.76 -7.92 10.06
CA VAL A 18 2.75 -6.91 9.64
C VAL A 18 3.85 -7.53 8.80
N GLU A 19 4.35 -8.68 9.19
CA GLU A 19 5.42 -9.35 8.46
C GLU A 19 4.94 -9.78 7.07
N THR A 20 3.73 -10.33 6.98
CA THR A 20 3.13 -10.72 5.70
C THR A 20 2.94 -9.51 4.80
N LEU A 21 2.42 -8.42 5.37
CA LEU A 21 2.23 -7.16 4.63
C LEU A 21 3.56 -6.65 4.09
N ASN A 22 4.60 -6.63 4.93
CA ASN A 22 5.91 -6.15 4.50
C ASN A 22 6.48 -7.02 3.39
N GLY A 23 6.25 -8.32 3.43
CA GLY A 23 6.66 -9.23 2.37
C GLY A 23 5.98 -8.92 1.04
N ILE A 24 4.69 -8.62 1.07
CA ILE A 24 3.95 -8.23 -0.13
C ILE A 24 4.48 -6.92 -0.67
N LEU A 25 4.67 -5.91 0.18
CA LEU A 25 5.19 -4.61 -0.24
C LEU A 25 6.59 -4.75 -0.84
N HIS A 26 7.41 -5.64 -0.29
CA HIS A 26 8.76 -5.87 -0.80
C HIS A 26 8.72 -6.38 -2.25
N GLN A 27 7.75 -7.23 -2.58
CA GLN A 27 7.60 -7.75 -3.93
C GLN A 27 7.29 -6.64 -4.95
N TYR A 28 6.72 -5.54 -4.49
CA TYR A 28 6.36 -4.40 -5.34
C TYR A 28 7.29 -3.21 -5.17
N GLY A 29 8.48 -3.46 -4.59
CA GLY A 29 9.42 -2.39 -4.25
C GLY A 29 9.82 -1.51 -5.42
N GLU A 30 9.91 -2.07 -6.62
CA GLU A 30 10.29 -1.29 -7.80
C GLU A 30 9.27 -0.18 -8.14
N TYR A 31 8.04 -0.32 -7.68
CA TYR A 31 6.99 0.67 -7.95
C TYR A 31 6.83 1.68 -6.81
N ILE A 32 7.43 1.42 -5.67
CA ILE A 32 7.24 2.24 -4.47
C ILE A 32 8.19 3.43 -4.50
N ILE A 33 7.62 4.64 -4.45
CA ILE A 33 8.36 5.89 -4.38
C ILE A 33 8.85 6.14 -2.96
N GLY A 34 8.02 5.81 -1.98
CA GLY A 34 8.36 5.97 -0.58
C GLY A 34 7.26 5.41 0.30
N ARG A 35 7.57 5.23 1.57
CA ARG A 35 6.57 4.74 2.52
C ARG A 35 6.87 5.30 3.91
N MET A 36 5.83 5.38 4.71
CA MET A 36 5.92 5.85 6.09
C MET A 36 5.08 4.94 6.96
N GLY A 37 5.62 4.53 8.09
CA GLY A 37 4.92 3.70 9.04
C GLY A 37 4.89 4.37 10.40
N ILE A 38 3.72 4.37 11.04
CA ILE A 38 3.54 4.94 12.36
C ILE A 38 2.87 3.87 13.23
N PRO A 39 3.62 3.25 14.17
CA PRO A 39 3.00 2.35 15.13
C PRO A 39 2.28 3.18 16.19
N TYR A 40 0.97 3.04 16.27
CA TYR A 40 0.18 3.77 17.24
C TYR A 40 -0.23 2.83 18.37
N ARG A 41 0.63 2.70 19.34
CA ARG A 41 0.48 1.72 20.41
C ARG A 41 -0.72 1.96 21.31
N LYS A 42 -1.10 3.21 21.48
CA LYS A 42 -2.25 3.57 22.31
C LYS A 42 -3.53 2.87 21.87
N ARG A 43 -3.68 2.61 20.57
CA ARG A 43 -4.87 1.95 20.01
C ARG A 43 -4.54 0.57 19.43
N GLY A 44 -3.31 0.12 19.55
CA GLY A 44 -2.91 -1.19 19.03
C GLY A 44 -2.96 -1.32 17.52
N VAL A 45 -2.78 -0.21 16.81
CA VAL A 45 -2.82 -0.23 15.35
C VAL A 45 -1.51 0.29 14.77
N ASN A 46 -1.20 -0.15 13.55
CA ASN A 46 -0.11 0.40 12.75
C ASN A 46 -0.71 1.13 11.56
N ILE A 47 -0.23 2.33 11.31
CA ILE A 47 -0.66 3.16 10.19
C ILE A 47 0.47 3.17 9.18
N ILE A 48 0.18 2.74 7.95
CA ILE A 48 1.21 2.65 6.91
C ILE A 48 0.70 3.39 5.68
N THR A 49 1.52 4.30 5.17
CA THR A 49 1.23 5.03 3.94
C THR A 49 2.29 4.66 2.92
N VAL A 50 1.85 4.30 1.73
CA VAL A 50 2.75 3.91 0.64
C VAL A 50 2.42 4.75 -0.58
N ALA A 51 3.43 5.46 -1.09
CA ALA A 51 3.32 6.20 -2.34
C ALA A 51 3.96 5.38 -3.45
N LEU A 52 3.29 5.25 -4.58
CA LEU A 52 3.80 4.44 -5.67
C LEU A 52 3.44 5.04 -7.03
N ASP A 53 4.21 4.62 -8.03
CA ASP A 53 4.00 4.98 -9.42
C ASP A 53 4.04 3.69 -10.21
N ALA A 54 2.90 3.29 -10.76
CA ALA A 54 2.75 1.98 -11.38
C ALA A 54 1.58 1.96 -12.35
N PRO A 55 1.53 0.95 -13.23
CA PRO A 55 0.33 0.73 -14.04
C PRO A 55 -0.88 0.51 -13.15
N GLN A 56 -2.04 0.94 -13.63
CA GLN A 56 -3.29 0.86 -12.88
C GLN A 56 -3.58 -0.56 -12.39
N ASN A 57 -3.39 -1.55 -13.23
CA ASN A 57 -3.68 -2.95 -12.85
C ASN A 57 -2.71 -3.47 -11.79
N THR A 58 -1.48 -2.98 -11.77
CA THR A 58 -0.51 -3.33 -10.74
C THR A 58 -0.95 -2.79 -9.39
N ILE A 59 -1.40 -1.52 -9.37
CA ILE A 59 -1.89 -0.90 -8.14
C ILE A 59 -3.12 -1.64 -7.62
N SER A 60 -4.06 -1.98 -8.51
CA SER A 60 -5.28 -2.70 -8.13
C SER A 60 -4.97 -4.08 -7.57
N THR A 61 -4.01 -4.77 -8.18
CA THR A 61 -3.60 -6.11 -7.73
C THR A 61 -2.97 -6.04 -6.34
N LEU A 62 -2.08 -5.06 -6.13
CA LEU A 62 -1.45 -4.87 -4.84
C LEU A 62 -2.48 -4.54 -3.78
N SER A 63 -3.40 -3.62 -4.08
CA SER A 63 -4.46 -3.23 -3.16
C SER A 63 -5.31 -4.44 -2.77
N GLY A 64 -5.64 -5.29 -3.74
CA GLY A 64 -6.41 -6.51 -3.50
C GLY A 64 -5.69 -7.50 -2.60
N LYS A 65 -4.40 -7.68 -2.82
CA LYS A 65 -3.59 -8.58 -1.98
C LYS A 65 -3.53 -8.11 -0.54
N ILE A 66 -3.34 -6.80 -0.35
CA ILE A 66 -3.26 -6.22 1.00
C ILE A 66 -4.62 -6.27 1.67
N GLY A 67 -5.68 -5.90 0.94
CA GLY A 67 -7.03 -5.89 1.49
C GLY A 67 -7.57 -7.26 1.85
N ALA A 68 -6.99 -8.32 1.31
CA ALA A 68 -7.39 -9.69 1.63
C ALA A 68 -6.82 -10.17 2.97
N LEU A 69 -5.86 -9.44 3.53
CA LEU A 69 -5.26 -9.84 4.81
C LEU A 69 -6.18 -9.51 5.96
N LYS A 70 -6.30 -10.46 6.88
CA LYS A 70 -7.20 -10.31 8.02
C LYS A 70 -6.75 -9.16 8.93
N GLY A 71 -7.68 -8.28 9.28
CA GLY A 71 -7.40 -7.16 10.18
C GLY A 71 -6.64 -6.02 9.52
N ILE A 72 -6.64 -5.97 8.19
CA ILE A 72 -6.01 -4.88 7.45
C ILE A 72 -7.04 -4.19 6.57
N SER A 73 -7.08 -2.86 6.63
CA SER A 73 -7.91 -2.02 5.77
C SER A 73 -7.01 -1.24 4.85
N VAL A 74 -7.40 -1.09 3.58
CA VAL A 74 -6.63 -0.32 2.62
C VAL A 74 -7.56 0.55 1.80
N LYS A 75 -7.15 1.81 1.59
CA LYS A 75 -7.80 2.75 0.69
C LYS A 75 -6.74 3.36 -0.20
N THR A 76 -7.05 3.53 -1.46
CA THR A 76 -6.08 4.06 -2.43
C THR A 76 -6.63 5.33 -3.05
N ALA A 77 -5.82 6.38 -3.02
CA ALA A 77 -6.09 7.62 -3.72
C ALA A 77 -5.22 7.67 -4.98
N TYR A 78 -5.83 7.96 -6.10
CA TYR A 78 -5.13 8.01 -7.39
C TYR A 78 -4.99 9.44 -7.86
N SER A 79 -3.82 9.76 -8.43
CA SER A 79 -3.64 11.00 -9.15
C SER A 79 -4.45 10.92 -10.46
N SER A 80 -5.02 12.05 -10.87
CA SER A 80 -5.68 12.13 -12.17
C SER A 80 -4.69 12.30 -13.32
N VAL A 81 -3.43 12.59 -12.98
CA VAL A 81 -2.37 12.75 -13.98
C VAL A 81 -1.81 11.39 -14.35
N ILE A 82 -1.77 11.11 -15.64
CA ILE A 82 -1.27 9.84 -16.16
C ILE A 82 0.00 10.11 -16.95
N SER A 83 1.04 9.33 -16.67
CA SER A 83 2.29 9.38 -17.43
C SER A 83 2.34 8.22 -18.38
N THR A 84 2.80 8.48 -19.62
CA THR A 84 2.92 7.45 -20.65
C THR A 84 4.38 7.19 -21.02
N ASP A 85 5.31 7.72 -20.28
CA ASP A 85 6.75 7.56 -20.54
C ASP A 85 7.23 6.13 -20.45
#